data_7d73d7e64e3189a99258c2462855936b
#
_entry.id   7d73d7e64e3189a99258c2462855936b
#
_cell.length_a   1.000
_cell.length_b   1.000
_cell.length_c   1.000
_cell.angle_alpha   90.00
_cell.angle_beta   90.00
_cell.angle_gamma   90.00
#
_symmetry.space_group_name_H-M   'P 1'
#
loop_
_entity.id
_entity.type
_entity.pdbx_description
1 polymer ?
#
loop_
_entity_poly.entity_id
_entity_poly.type
_entity_poly.pdbx_seq_one_letter_code
_entity_poly.pdbx_strand_id
1 'polypeptide(L)'
;LPRYGITTTFVDPDEVVNFSKAINKDTRAIYIESMGNPKLDVLDIEAISKIAKKAKLPLIVDNTVATPYLLKPIKYGADIVIHSTTKYITGNGTSIGGAIIDAGNFDWSSGLFDEFTEPSPGYHGLVYHDVLGPAAFIAKVRIEGLRDLGSAPSPFNLSLIHI
;
A
#
# COMPACT_ATOMS: atom_id res chain seq x y z
N LEU A 1 12.64 8.60 -4.31
CA LEU A 1 11.77 7.96 -5.33
C LEU A 1 12.19 8.30 -6.77
N PRO A 2 12.68 9.52 -7.12
CA PRO A 2 13.06 9.84 -8.50
C PRO A 2 14.12 8.90 -9.10
N ARG A 3 15.03 8.35 -8.28
CA ARG A 3 16.03 7.35 -8.75
C ARG A 3 15.40 6.05 -9.28
N TYR A 4 14.15 5.80 -8.95
CA TYR A 4 13.38 4.63 -9.43
C TYR A 4 12.34 5.02 -10.48
N GLY A 5 12.46 6.22 -11.08
CA GLY A 5 11.51 6.70 -12.07
C GLY A 5 10.13 7.09 -11.48
N ILE A 6 10.03 7.24 -10.16
CA ILE A 6 8.78 7.56 -9.49
C ILE A 6 8.76 9.06 -9.16
N THR A 7 7.77 9.77 -9.69
CA THR A 7 7.48 11.16 -9.32
C THR A 7 6.39 11.21 -8.26
N THR A 8 6.58 12.04 -7.24
CA THR A 8 5.60 12.24 -6.17
C THR A 8 5.08 13.66 -6.22
N THR A 9 3.75 13.81 -6.26
CA THR A 9 3.06 15.08 -6.09
C THR A 9 2.48 15.15 -4.68
N PHE A 10 2.95 16.09 -3.87
CA PHE A 10 2.39 16.33 -2.55
C PHE A 10 1.12 17.15 -2.67
N VAL A 11 0.10 16.74 -1.91
CA VAL A 11 -1.23 17.35 -1.92
C VAL A 11 -1.54 17.84 -0.52
N ASP A 12 -2.10 19.05 -0.41
CA ASP A 12 -2.66 19.53 0.85
C ASP A 12 -3.93 18.72 1.17
N PRO A 13 -3.93 17.94 2.26
CA PRO A 13 -5.01 17.02 2.58
C PRO A 13 -6.23 17.70 3.23
N ASP A 14 -6.13 18.96 3.65
CA ASP A 14 -7.21 19.66 4.32
C ASP A 14 -8.45 19.80 3.42
N GLU A 15 -8.22 19.77 2.10
CA GLU A 15 -9.27 19.80 1.10
C GLU A 15 -9.21 18.53 0.22
N VAL A 16 -10.12 17.60 0.44
CA VAL A 16 -10.16 16.28 -0.26
C VAL A 16 -10.17 16.46 -1.80
N VAL A 17 -10.78 17.52 -2.32
CA VAL A 17 -10.81 17.80 -3.75
C VAL A 17 -9.42 17.99 -4.37
N ASN A 18 -8.42 18.34 -3.59
CA ASN A 18 -7.05 18.53 -4.08
C ASN A 18 -6.45 17.22 -4.62
N PHE A 19 -6.83 16.08 -4.04
CA PHE A 19 -6.43 14.78 -4.58
C PHE A 19 -6.92 14.60 -6.03
N SER A 20 -8.19 14.92 -6.30
CA SER A 20 -8.72 14.80 -7.65
C SER A 20 -8.08 15.75 -8.67
N LYS A 21 -7.66 16.95 -8.22
CA LYS A 21 -6.98 17.94 -9.07
C LYS A 21 -5.55 17.51 -9.43
N ALA A 22 -4.90 16.76 -8.55
CA ALA A 22 -3.52 16.31 -8.73
C ALA A 22 -3.40 15.07 -9.63
N ILE A 23 -4.48 14.31 -9.83
CA ILE A 23 -4.50 13.12 -10.67
C ILE A 23 -4.28 13.51 -12.14
N ASN A 24 -3.37 12.79 -12.79
CA ASN A 24 -3.09 12.90 -14.23
C ASN A 24 -2.88 11.51 -14.85
N LYS A 25 -2.61 11.44 -16.15
CA LYS A 25 -2.42 10.19 -16.90
C LYS A 25 -1.28 9.29 -16.38
N ASP A 26 -0.31 9.87 -15.71
CA ASP A 26 0.87 9.17 -15.19
C ASP A 26 0.70 8.76 -13.73
N THR A 27 -0.41 9.14 -13.09
CA THR A 27 -0.72 8.75 -11.71
C THR A 27 -0.97 7.24 -11.64
N ARG A 28 -0.35 6.56 -10.67
CA ARG A 28 -0.47 5.11 -10.48
C ARG A 28 -1.06 4.73 -9.12
N ALA A 29 -1.02 5.61 -8.13
CA ALA A 29 -1.59 5.36 -6.82
C ALA A 29 -1.85 6.66 -6.07
N ILE A 30 -2.77 6.60 -5.10
CA ILE A 30 -2.90 7.60 -4.06
C ILE A 30 -2.35 7.00 -2.78
N TYR A 31 -1.40 7.70 -2.15
CA TYR A 31 -0.78 7.30 -0.90
C TYR A 31 -1.09 8.33 0.19
N ILE A 32 -1.58 7.86 1.32
CA ILE A 32 -1.88 8.71 2.47
C ILE A 32 -1.42 8.04 3.77
N GLU A 33 -1.20 8.84 4.81
CA GLU A 33 -1.13 8.36 6.19
C GLU A 33 -2.52 8.52 6.83
N SER A 34 -2.96 7.52 7.60
CA SER A 34 -4.25 7.61 8.32
C SER A 34 -4.22 8.70 9.39
N MET A 35 -3.05 8.91 9.98
CA MET A 35 -2.72 10.00 10.87
C MET A 35 -1.32 10.48 10.55
N GLY A 36 -1.20 11.73 10.14
CA GLY A 36 0.05 12.33 9.68
C GLY A 36 1.06 12.55 10.81
N ASN A 37 2.34 12.44 10.49
CA ASN A 37 3.44 12.74 11.41
C ASN A 37 4.35 13.81 10.77
N PRO A 38 4.56 14.98 11.43
CA PRO A 38 4.29 15.31 12.84
C PRO A 38 2.97 16.05 13.08
N LYS A 39 2.21 16.40 12.05
CA LYS A 39 1.05 17.31 12.14
C LYS A 39 -0.15 16.69 12.88
N LEU A 40 -0.23 15.36 12.94
CA LEU A 40 -1.30 14.57 13.57
C LEU A 40 -2.71 14.84 12.97
N ASP A 41 -2.74 15.30 11.73
CA ASP A 41 -3.95 15.41 10.95
C ASP A 41 -4.53 14.01 10.65
N VAL A 42 -5.87 13.91 10.71
CA VAL A 42 -6.60 12.66 10.42
C VAL A 42 -7.39 12.86 9.14
N LEU A 43 -7.14 11.98 8.17
CA LEU A 43 -7.72 12.12 6.84
C LEU A 43 -9.05 11.38 6.69
N ASP A 44 -9.95 11.92 5.88
CA ASP A 44 -11.18 11.25 5.46
C ASP A 44 -10.86 10.19 4.38
N ILE A 45 -10.50 8.99 4.84
CA ILE A 45 -10.14 7.85 4.00
C ILE A 45 -11.29 7.49 3.05
N GLU A 46 -12.54 7.56 3.51
CA GLU A 46 -13.69 7.17 2.70
C GLU A 46 -13.91 8.15 1.54
N ALA A 47 -13.79 9.45 1.79
CA ALA A 47 -13.90 10.45 0.74
C ALA A 47 -12.77 10.32 -0.29
N ILE A 48 -11.52 10.10 0.16
CA ILE A 48 -10.37 9.90 -0.73
C ILE A 48 -10.51 8.58 -1.51
N SER A 49 -11.04 7.52 -0.91
CA SER A 49 -11.26 6.24 -1.60
C SER A 49 -12.24 6.36 -2.76
N LYS A 50 -13.27 7.21 -2.63
CA LYS A 50 -14.22 7.50 -3.72
C LYS A 50 -13.53 8.17 -4.92
N ILE A 51 -12.57 9.06 -4.65
CA ILE A 51 -11.74 9.68 -5.69
C ILE A 51 -10.84 8.65 -6.36
N ALA A 52 -10.14 7.84 -5.58
CA ALA A 52 -9.26 6.79 -6.08
C ALA A 52 -10.02 5.79 -6.99
N LYS A 53 -11.17 5.28 -6.53
CA LYS A 53 -12.03 4.38 -7.30
C LYS A 53 -12.51 4.98 -8.61
N LYS A 54 -12.94 6.26 -8.60
CA LYS A 54 -13.36 6.96 -9.82
C LYS A 54 -12.22 7.07 -10.83
N ALA A 55 -10.99 7.21 -10.36
CA ALA A 55 -9.80 7.31 -11.19
C ALA A 55 -9.18 5.94 -11.52
N LYS A 56 -9.74 4.83 -11.04
CA LYS A 56 -9.19 3.46 -11.17
C LYS A 56 -7.77 3.34 -10.60
N LEU A 57 -7.50 4.04 -9.51
CA LEU A 57 -6.21 4.05 -8.81
C LEU A 57 -6.33 3.32 -7.47
N PRO A 58 -5.34 2.54 -7.05
CA PRO A 58 -5.33 1.97 -5.73
C PRO A 58 -5.11 3.07 -4.67
N LEU A 59 -5.85 2.98 -3.58
CA LEU A 59 -5.63 3.78 -2.37
C LEU A 59 -4.76 2.98 -1.40
N ILE A 60 -3.56 3.50 -1.15
CA ILE A 60 -2.59 2.95 -0.20
C ILE A 60 -2.63 3.79 1.07
N VAL A 61 -2.87 3.16 2.20
CA VAL A 61 -2.94 3.85 3.49
C VAL A 61 -1.86 3.33 4.43
N ASP A 62 -0.94 4.20 4.81
CA ASP A 62 -0.05 3.93 5.94
C ASP A 62 -0.81 4.14 7.24
N ASN A 63 -1.04 3.06 7.97
CA ASN A 63 -1.79 3.04 9.21
C ASN A 63 -0.90 2.76 10.44
N THR A 64 0.36 3.16 10.33
CA THR A 64 1.38 2.90 11.36
C THR A 64 0.99 3.47 12.71
N VAL A 65 0.52 4.73 12.75
CA VAL A 65 0.21 5.43 14.01
C VAL A 65 -1.03 4.86 14.68
N ALA A 66 -2.13 4.71 13.93
CA ALA A 66 -3.39 4.21 14.47
C ALA A 66 -3.37 2.70 14.79
N THR A 67 -2.56 1.92 14.07
CA THR A 67 -2.52 0.45 14.13
C THR A 67 -3.85 -0.21 13.74
N PRO A 68 -3.90 -1.52 13.50
CA PRO A 68 -5.17 -2.20 13.21
C PRO A 68 -6.13 -2.24 14.42
N TYR A 69 -5.66 -1.87 15.61
CA TYR A 69 -6.49 -1.80 16.80
C TYR A 69 -7.46 -0.62 16.77
N LEU A 70 -6.94 0.59 16.49
CA LEU A 70 -7.76 1.81 16.46
C LEU A 70 -8.49 1.99 15.13
N LEU A 71 -7.84 1.66 14.00
CA LEU A 71 -8.39 1.91 12.67
C LEU A 71 -8.11 0.76 11.72
N LYS A 72 -9.12 0.39 10.93
CA LYS A 72 -9.04 -0.62 9.86
C LYS A 72 -9.37 0.04 8.52
N PRO A 73 -8.38 0.64 7.81
CA PRO A 73 -8.62 1.45 6.62
C PRO A 73 -9.36 0.74 5.48
N ILE A 74 -9.21 -0.59 5.38
CA ILE A 74 -9.95 -1.40 4.39
C ILE A 74 -11.47 -1.23 4.53
N LYS A 75 -11.99 -1.05 5.75
CA LYS A 75 -13.42 -0.81 5.98
C LYS A 75 -13.89 0.53 5.42
N TYR A 76 -12.98 1.44 5.16
CA TYR A 76 -13.22 2.79 4.61
C TYR A 76 -12.77 2.90 3.14
N GLY A 77 -12.45 1.76 2.53
CA GLY A 77 -12.19 1.68 1.09
C GLY A 77 -10.73 1.76 0.67
N ALA A 78 -9.78 1.61 1.60
CA ALA A 78 -8.38 1.40 1.24
C ALA A 78 -8.21 0.05 0.53
N ASP A 79 -7.40 0.01 -0.52
CA ASP A 79 -7.07 -1.21 -1.25
C ASP A 79 -5.85 -1.89 -0.64
N ILE A 80 -4.89 -1.10 -0.19
CA ILE A 80 -3.65 -1.58 0.42
C ILE A 80 -3.43 -0.84 1.73
N VAL A 81 -3.07 -1.55 2.78
CA VAL A 81 -2.68 -0.96 4.07
C VAL A 81 -1.26 -1.35 4.42
N ILE A 82 -0.47 -0.37 4.82
CA ILE A 82 0.91 -0.57 5.27
C ILE A 82 1.03 -0.23 6.75
N HIS A 83 1.91 -0.96 7.43
CA HIS A 83 2.31 -0.65 8.79
C HIS A 83 3.83 -0.75 8.91
N SER A 84 4.46 0.25 9.51
CA SER A 84 5.75 0.03 10.12
C SER A 84 5.54 -0.72 11.43
N THR A 85 5.84 -2.02 11.44
CA THR A 85 5.76 -2.81 12.67
C THR A 85 6.80 -2.39 13.70
N THR A 86 7.85 -1.68 13.26
CA THR A 86 8.88 -1.04 14.09
C THR A 86 8.30 -0.13 15.18
N LYS A 87 7.13 0.47 14.93
CA LYS A 87 6.53 1.50 15.78
C LYS A 87 5.58 0.88 16.80
N TYR A 88 4.31 1.23 16.76
CA TYR A 88 3.33 0.88 17.79
C TYR A 88 2.92 -0.60 17.82
N ILE A 89 3.09 -1.35 16.71
CA ILE A 89 2.76 -2.79 16.70
C ILE A 89 3.76 -3.56 17.56
N THR A 90 5.07 -3.33 17.41
CA THR A 90 6.10 -3.95 18.28
C THR A 90 6.17 -3.26 19.63
N GLY A 91 6.06 -1.93 19.67
CA GLY A 91 5.96 -1.12 20.89
C GLY A 91 7.27 -0.93 21.67
N ASN A 92 8.36 -1.61 21.30
CA ASN A 92 9.62 -1.60 22.08
C ASN A 92 10.78 -0.92 21.35
N GLY A 93 10.65 -0.59 20.06
CA GLY A 93 11.66 0.10 19.26
C GLY A 93 12.94 -0.68 18.95
N THR A 94 13.00 -1.96 19.28
CA THR A 94 14.20 -2.79 19.11
C THR A 94 14.25 -3.55 17.79
N SER A 95 13.11 -3.68 17.10
CA SER A 95 12.99 -4.48 15.89
C SER A 95 12.44 -3.67 14.73
N ILE A 96 13.14 -3.71 13.60
CA ILE A 96 12.70 -3.08 12.37
C ILE A 96 11.89 -4.09 11.57
N GLY A 97 10.70 -3.66 11.11
CA GLY A 97 9.85 -4.49 10.28
C GLY A 97 8.68 -3.73 9.68
N GLY A 98 7.98 -4.38 8.77
CA GLY A 98 6.79 -3.85 8.11
C GLY A 98 5.77 -4.94 7.81
N ALA A 99 4.54 -4.53 7.60
CA ALA A 99 3.48 -5.40 7.10
C ALA A 99 2.72 -4.70 5.99
N ILE A 100 2.37 -5.46 4.95
CA ILE A 100 1.53 -5.02 3.84
C ILE A 100 0.29 -5.90 3.84
N ILE A 101 -0.87 -5.29 3.85
CA ILE A 101 -2.18 -5.94 3.83
C ILE A 101 -2.88 -5.55 2.54
N ASP A 102 -3.26 -6.53 1.75
CA ASP A 102 -4.03 -6.37 0.52
C ASP A 102 -5.50 -6.65 0.81
N ALA A 103 -6.40 -5.75 0.42
CA ALA A 103 -7.83 -5.98 0.52
C ALA A 103 -8.34 -7.03 -0.48
N GLY A 104 -7.56 -7.34 -1.53
CA GLY A 104 -7.89 -8.32 -2.56
C GLY A 104 -9.06 -7.92 -3.45
N ASN A 105 -9.39 -6.65 -3.56
CA ASN A 105 -10.56 -6.15 -4.27
C ASN A 105 -10.24 -5.09 -5.36
N PHE A 106 -8.98 -4.73 -5.53
CA PHE A 106 -8.57 -3.80 -6.59
C PHE A 106 -8.43 -4.53 -7.93
N ASP A 107 -8.93 -3.90 -8.99
CA ASP A 107 -8.81 -4.41 -10.36
C ASP A 107 -7.46 -4.05 -11.00
N TRP A 108 -6.51 -4.98 -10.88
CA TRP A 108 -5.18 -4.85 -11.47
C TRP A 108 -5.16 -4.99 -12.99
N SER A 109 -6.29 -5.37 -13.62
CA SER A 109 -6.43 -5.47 -15.10
C SER A 109 -6.95 -4.19 -15.76
N SER A 110 -6.99 -3.08 -15.04
CA SER A 110 -7.57 -1.80 -15.50
C SER A 110 -6.83 -1.12 -16.67
N GLY A 111 -5.70 -1.69 -17.12
CA GLY A 111 -4.86 -1.16 -18.21
C GLY A 111 -3.85 -0.10 -17.75
N LEU A 112 -3.67 0.07 -16.43
CA LEU A 112 -2.66 0.97 -15.84
C LEU A 112 -1.47 0.22 -15.24
N PHE A 113 -1.53 -1.13 -15.18
CA PHE A 113 -0.62 -1.98 -14.43
C PHE A 113 -0.22 -3.21 -15.25
N ASP A 114 0.52 -2.98 -16.33
CA ASP A 114 0.96 -4.03 -17.26
C ASP A 114 1.76 -5.15 -16.55
N GLU A 115 2.44 -4.81 -15.45
CA GLU A 115 3.19 -5.75 -14.62
C GLU A 115 2.34 -6.86 -13.96
N PHE A 116 1.00 -6.74 -14.00
CA PHE A 116 0.08 -7.78 -13.52
C PHE A 116 -0.59 -8.56 -14.65
N THR A 117 -0.66 -7.98 -15.86
CA THR A 117 -1.37 -8.54 -17.01
C THR A 117 -0.45 -9.07 -18.09
N GLU A 118 0.84 -8.70 -18.06
CA GLU A 118 1.86 -9.22 -18.97
C GLU A 118 2.64 -10.40 -18.33
N PRO A 119 3.21 -11.30 -19.15
CA PRO A 119 4.02 -12.40 -18.65
C PRO A 119 5.25 -11.91 -17.89
N SER A 120 5.42 -12.36 -16.65
CA SER A 120 6.58 -12.04 -15.80
C SER A 120 7.81 -12.87 -16.22
N PRO A 121 8.85 -12.26 -16.82
CA PRO A 121 10.04 -13.02 -17.23
C PRO A 121 10.80 -13.62 -16.05
N GLY A 122 10.80 -12.94 -14.90
CA GLY A 122 11.46 -13.38 -13.68
C GLY A 122 10.74 -14.52 -12.96
N TYR A 123 9.53 -14.87 -13.39
CA TYR A 123 8.74 -15.92 -12.77
C TYR A 123 8.05 -16.82 -13.81
N HIS A 124 8.86 -17.43 -14.67
CA HIS A 124 8.46 -18.45 -15.68
C HIS A 124 7.34 -17.98 -16.65
N GLY A 125 7.23 -16.68 -16.90
CA GLY A 125 6.19 -16.14 -17.77
C GLY A 125 4.78 -16.13 -17.15
N LEU A 126 4.67 -16.25 -15.83
CA LEU A 126 3.38 -16.17 -15.14
C LEU A 126 2.73 -14.79 -15.36
N VAL A 127 1.45 -14.79 -15.69
CA VAL A 127 0.58 -13.60 -15.67
C VAL A 127 -0.11 -13.57 -14.32
N TYR A 128 0.30 -12.63 -13.45
CA TYR A 128 -0.16 -12.59 -12.06
C TYR A 128 -1.67 -12.49 -11.92
N HIS A 129 -2.30 -11.62 -12.70
CA HIS A 129 -3.75 -11.41 -12.66
C HIS A 129 -4.52 -12.68 -13.02
N ASP A 130 -4.16 -13.36 -14.11
CA ASP A 130 -4.90 -14.49 -14.65
C ASP A 130 -4.83 -15.72 -13.73
N VAL A 131 -3.67 -15.93 -13.12
CA VAL A 131 -3.42 -17.14 -12.31
C VAL A 131 -3.85 -16.95 -10.86
N LEU A 132 -3.70 -15.73 -10.31
CA LEU A 132 -3.85 -15.48 -8.88
C LEU A 132 -5.04 -14.57 -8.53
N GLY A 133 -5.66 -13.93 -9.54
CA GLY A 133 -6.85 -13.12 -9.35
C GLY A 133 -6.69 -12.09 -8.21
N PRO A 134 -7.57 -12.15 -7.18
CA PRO A 134 -7.51 -11.21 -6.05
C PRO A 134 -6.20 -11.21 -5.27
N ALA A 135 -5.41 -12.28 -5.35
CA ALA A 135 -4.13 -12.38 -4.67
C ALA A 135 -2.93 -11.93 -5.52
N ALA A 136 -3.16 -11.40 -6.74
CA ALA A 136 -2.10 -11.02 -7.68
C ALA A 136 -1.09 -10.03 -7.06
N PHE A 137 -1.57 -8.97 -6.43
CA PHE A 137 -0.71 -7.96 -5.81
C PHE A 137 0.14 -8.55 -4.68
N ILE A 138 -0.49 -9.19 -3.71
CA ILE A 138 0.25 -9.69 -2.54
C ILE A 138 1.21 -10.82 -2.91
N ALA A 139 0.89 -11.63 -3.91
CA ALA A 139 1.79 -12.65 -4.43
C ALA A 139 3.00 -12.02 -5.12
N LYS A 140 2.80 -10.99 -5.96
CA LYS A 140 3.90 -10.24 -6.59
C LYS A 140 4.81 -9.60 -5.54
N VAL A 141 4.24 -8.98 -4.50
CA VAL A 141 5.00 -8.42 -3.38
C VAL A 141 5.82 -9.51 -2.67
N ARG A 142 5.27 -10.70 -2.46
CA ARG A 142 6.02 -11.82 -1.86
C ARG A 142 7.13 -12.35 -2.75
N ILE A 143 6.92 -12.41 -4.04
CA ILE A 143 7.90 -12.94 -4.99
C ILE A 143 9.01 -11.90 -5.21
N GLU A 144 8.68 -10.72 -5.65
CA GLU A 144 9.67 -9.72 -6.04
C GLU A 144 10.21 -8.93 -4.82
N GLY A 145 9.35 -8.57 -3.89
CA GLY A 145 9.77 -7.80 -2.71
C GLY A 145 10.42 -8.66 -1.63
N LEU A 146 9.76 -9.75 -1.22
CA LEU A 146 10.25 -10.58 -0.13
C LEU A 146 11.34 -11.56 -0.59
N ARG A 147 11.05 -12.38 -1.61
CA ARG A 147 11.96 -13.41 -2.07
C ARG A 147 13.18 -12.84 -2.78
N ASP A 148 12.98 -11.99 -3.78
CA ASP A 148 14.05 -11.54 -4.66
C ASP A 148 14.92 -10.45 -4.03
N LEU A 149 14.31 -9.51 -3.29
CA LEU A 149 15.02 -8.45 -2.59
C LEU A 149 15.42 -8.82 -1.15
N GLY A 150 14.88 -9.91 -0.59
CA GLY A 150 15.20 -10.36 0.75
C GLY A 150 14.65 -9.47 1.88
N SER A 151 13.63 -8.68 1.64
CA SER A 151 13.03 -7.76 2.62
C SER A 151 12.16 -8.49 3.65
N ALA A 152 12.73 -9.48 4.33
CA ALA A 152 12.03 -10.31 5.32
C ALA A 152 12.53 -10.00 6.73
N PRO A 153 11.64 -9.76 7.72
CA PRO A 153 12.05 -9.67 9.11
C PRO A 153 12.49 -11.03 9.64
N SER A 154 13.46 -11.04 10.57
CA SER A 154 13.89 -12.29 11.19
C SER A 154 12.78 -12.92 12.05
N PRO A 155 12.75 -14.27 12.21
CA PRO A 155 11.77 -14.92 13.08
C PRO A 155 11.82 -14.43 14.53
N PHE A 156 13.01 -14.10 15.05
CA PHE A 156 13.17 -13.55 16.39
C PHE A 156 12.49 -12.17 16.53
N ASN A 157 12.62 -11.31 15.52
CA ASN A 157 11.94 -10.01 15.52
C ASN A 157 10.42 -10.16 15.44
N LEU A 158 9.93 -11.14 14.66
CA LEU A 158 8.50 -11.43 14.56
C LEU A 158 7.92 -11.94 15.89
N SER A 159 8.69 -12.67 16.70
CA SER A 159 8.22 -13.17 17.99
C SER A 159 7.88 -12.03 18.97
N LEU A 160 8.55 -10.89 18.86
CA LEU A 160 8.29 -9.71 19.70
C LEU A 160 6.89 -9.08 19.46
N ILE A 161 6.28 -9.36 18.30
CA ILE A 161 4.93 -8.88 17.99
C ILE A 161 3.88 -9.63 18.85
N HIS A 162 4.20 -10.83 19.31
CA HIS A 162 3.29 -11.69 20.09
C HIS A 162 3.46 -11.53 21.60
N ILE A 163 4.47 -10.83 22.05
CA ILE A 163 4.75 -10.61 23.48
C ILE A 163 4.10 -9.30 23.90
#